data_eb7cda93c665c4e7b2cc029ab73cf568
#
_entry.id   eb7cda93c665c4e7b2cc029ab73cf568
#
_cell.length_a   1.000
_cell.length_b   1.000
_cell.length_c   1.000
_cell.angle_alpha   90.00
_cell.angle_beta   90.00
_cell.angle_gamma   90.00
#
_symmetry.space_group_name_H-M   'P 1'
#
loop_
_entity.id
_entity.type
_entity.pdbx_description
1 polymer ?
#
loop_
_entity_poly.entity_id
_entity_poly.type
_entity_poly.pdbx_seq_one_letter_code
_entity_poly.pdbx_strand_id
1 'polypeptide(L)'
;MNEYIKKARLFIENEKIDYLLVNSTNEFLVEYNELERNSRYFLTGFSGSTGDALVTKDNVFLFVDGRYHTQADLEVNHEDITVVKLQIGDKVIDELAKRMSENTILGICSRKNSQFRYENLVKTFSQKNILVKLFDTDPIEKEQTLQPQNLTEIPTKLTGKTSAEKIKELNLQDDEAILITNLEEISYIYNLRNFNKTNSCSVEGKALFTKDKDILFKDEKLKDFDNFIKNCEIKTIYVDEMTITAHDYALLGKKANKIKLNPVSMSKCIKTDAEIEHYKDAFSRTDKALADTGKFIEEHDNISEYDIKQELENNFKKYGAIGQSFTSIVAKDKNSALAHYSKSSKDEIVKNGSLILIDCGGYYEGGLATDITRVFVKGEPDDLQKTIYTTVLRAFLRAFNTKDFSCGFDIDNVAREFLATSSPDGFEFNHGLGHGIGISVHESPPRLSTGTPDSLVELQDNMCFTIEPGLYKQGYFGVRLENSCYLKNGIINSFVKMHYEKKLIDYSMLDKQELSWLEEFEVK
;
A
#
# COMPACT_ATOMS: atom_id res chain seq x y z
N MET A 1 -15.00 16.05 22.94
CA MET A 1 -14.07 14.91 23.19
C MET A 1 -14.73 13.61 22.78
N ASN A 2 -14.13 12.87 21.85
CA ASN A 2 -14.56 11.57 21.34
C ASN A 2 -14.59 10.51 22.49
N GLU A 3 -15.58 9.61 22.49
CA GLU A 3 -15.70 8.54 23.50
C GLU A 3 -14.51 7.58 23.54
N TYR A 4 -13.86 7.35 22.37
CA TYR A 4 -12.66 6.50 22.27
C TYR A 4 -11.42 7.16 22.89
N ILE A 5 -11.30 8.48 22.84
CA ILE A 5 -10.25 9.21 23.57
C ILE A 5 -10.44 9.02 25.08
N LYS A 6 -11.70 9.07 25.57
CA LYS A 6 -11.98 8.79 26.99
C LYS A 6 -11.62 7.36 27.38
N LYS A 7 -11.97 6.36 26.53
CA LYS A 7 -11.60 4.95 26.76
C LYS A 7 -10.08 4.77 26.82
N ALA A 8 -9.35 5.38 25.88
CA ALA A 8 -7.89 5.31 25.85
C ALA A 8 -7.25 5.92 27.11
N ARG A 9 -7.74 7.08 27.58
CA ARG A 9 -7.25 7.73 28.79
C ARG A 9 -7.58 6.94 30.07
N LEU A 10 -8.76 6.35 30.13
CA LEU A 10 -9.12 5.46 31.23
C LEU A 10 -8.23 4.22 31.28
N PHE A 11 -7.90 3.65 30.12
CA PHE A 11 -6.94 2.55 30.02
C PHE A 11 -5.53 2.97 30.49
N ILE A 12 -5.05 4.14 30.07
CA ILE A 12 -3.77 4.72 30.52
C ILE A 12 -3.73 4.79 32.05
N GLU A 13 -4.80 5.29 32.66
CA GLU A 13 -4.90 5.43 34.14
C GLU A 13 -4.93 4.06 34.83
N ASN A 14 -5.78 3.14 34.38
CA ASN A 14 -5.94 1.80 34.98
C ASN A 14 -4.67 0.97 34.88
N GLU A 15 -3.97 1.01 33.75
CA GLU A 15 -2.75 0.25 33.48
C GLU A 15 -1.47 0.95 34.01
N LYS A 16 -1.61 2.17 34.56
CA LYS A 16 -0.51 2.98 35.12
C LYS A 16 0.61 3.19 34.08
N ILE A 17 0.22 3.54 32.86
CA ILE A 17 1.12 3.93 31.79
C ILE A 17 0.99 5.42 31.53
N ASP A 18 1.93 6.04 30.81
CA ASP A 18 1.91 7.47 30.51
C ASP A 18 1.38 7.79 29.12
N TYR A 19 1.58 6.84 28.20
CA TYR A 19 1.24 6.97 26.79
C TYR A 19 0.65 5.68 26.23
N LEU A 20 -0.27 5.81 25.28
CA LEU A 20 -0.80 4.70 24.50
C LEU A 20 -0.61 4.98 23.00
N LEU A 21 0.08 4.11 22.29
CA LEU A 21 0.23 4.16 20.85
C LEU A 21 -0.84 3.30 20.18
N VAL A 22 -1.63 3.92 19.30
CA VAL A 22 -2.72 3.29 18.56
C VAL A 22 -2.41 3.39 17.06
N ASN A 23 -2.27 2.25 16.41
CA ASN A 23 -1.99 2.17 14.98
C ASN A 23 -3.22 1.77 14.14
N SER A 24 -3.11 1.89 12.81
CA SER A 24 -4.19 1.59 11.87
C SER A 24 -4.33 0.11 11.54
N THR A 25 -3.32 -0.71 11.84
CA THR A 25 -3.28 -2.14 11.47
C THR A 25 -4.21 -3.01 12.33
N ASN A 26 -4.46 -4.22 11.86
CA ASN A 26 -5.14 -5.28 12.60
C ASN A 26 -4.16 -6.39 13.02
N GLU A 27 -4.68 -7.54 13.46
CA GLU A 27 -3.90 -8.72 13.89
C GLU A 27 -3.11 -9.41 12.76
N PHE A 28 -3.34 -9.01 11.51
CA PHE A 28 -2.60 -9.48 10.33
C PHE A 28 -1.65 -8.39 9.79
N LEU A 29 -1.54 -7.25 10.45
CA LEU A 29 -0.68 -6.12 10.11
C LEU A 29 -0.92 -5.54 8.71
N VAL A 30 -2.16 -5.62 8.20
CA VAL A 30 -2.51 -5.12 6.87
C VAL A 30 -2.52 -3.58 6.83
N GLU A 31 -2.09 -3.00 5.70
CA GLU A 31 -2.14 -1.54 5.47
C GLU A 31 -3.59 -1.08 5.26
N TYR A 32 -4.32 -1.73 4.35
CA TYR A 32 -5.71 -1.40 4.03
C TYR A 32 -6.67 -2.13 4.96
N ASN A 33 -6.65 -1.71 6.25
CA ASN A 33 -7.59 -2.24 7.23
C ASN A 33 -8.95 -1.56 7.09
N GLU A 34 -10.02 -2.36 7.15
CA GLU A 34 -11.39 -1.85 7.12
C GLU A 34 -11.61 -0.84 8.25
N LEU A 35 -12.34 0.25 7.97
CA LEU A 35 -12.54 1.33 8.96
C LEU A 35 -13.25 0.82 10.23
N GLU A 36 -14.11 -0.19 10.09
CA GLU A 36 -14.81 -0.87 11.18
C GLU A 36 -13.88 -1.67 12.10
N ARG A 37 -12.65 -1.96 11.63
CA ARG A 37 -11.59 -2.69 12.38
C ARG A 37 -10.42 -1.78 12.75
N ASN A 38 -10.47 -0.49 12.42
CA ASN A 38 -9.35 0.44 12.55
C ASN A 38 -9.48 1.29 13.82
N SER A 39 -8.77 0.91 14.87
CA SER A 39 -8.77 1.61 16.17
C SER A 39 -8.31 3.06 16.07
N ARG A 40 -7.31 3.37 15.22
CA ARG A 40 -6.86 4.74 14.98
C ARG A 40 -7.98 5.58 14.36
N TYR A 41 -8.77 5.02 13.42
CA TYR A 41 -9.93 5.71 12.84
C TYR A 41 -10.98 6.04 13.90
N PHE A 42 -11.34 5.10 14.76
CA PHE A 42 -12.28 5.37 15.86
C PHE A 42 -11.77 6.47 16.79
N LEU A 43 -10.48 6.47 17.09
CA LEU A 43 -9.85 7.44 17.98
C LEU A 43 -9.81 8.85 17.38
N THR A 44 -9.49 8.97 16.09
CA THR A 44 -9.15 10.27 15.47
C THR A 44 -10.12 10.76 14.41
N GLY A 45 -10.96 9.89 13.85
CA GLY A 45 -11.79 10.18 12.67
C GLY A 45 -11.01 10.17 11.34
N PHE A 46 -9.69 10.03 11.38
CA PHE A 46 -8.86 10.01 10.16
C PHE A 46 -8.99 8.68 9.43
N SER A 47 -9.38 8.71 8.14
CA SER A 47 -9.71 7.53 7.33
C SER A 47 -8.57 7.02 6.43
N GLY A 48 -7.40 7.67 6.41
CA GLY A 48 -6.24 7.22 5.61
C GLY A 48 -5.77 5.80 5.96
N SER A 49 -5.08 5.10 5.07
CA SER A 49 -4.67 3.70 5.26
C SER A 49 -3.59 3.54 6.33
N THR A 50 -2.68 4.50 6.43
CA THR A 50 -1.56 4.49 7.38
C THR A 50 -1.63 5.65 8.36
N GLY A 51 -0.87 5.56 9.44
CA GLY A 51 -0.70 6.60 10.45
C GLY A 51 -0.89 6.06 11.85
N ASP A 52 -0.23 6.70 12.80
CA ASP A 52 -0.23 6.34 14.20
C ASP A 52 -0.82 7.45 15.06
N ALA A 53 -1.48 7.10 16.14
CA ALA A 53 -1.94 8.07 17.12
C ALA A 53 -1.29 7.82 18.48
N LEU A 54 -0.68 8.84 19.06
CA LEU A 54 -0.16 8.82 20.43
C LEU A 54 -1.15 9.53 21.35
N VAL A 55 -1.72 8.77 22.26
CA VAL A 55 -2.62 9.30 23.31
C VAL A 55 -1.80 9.58 24.55
N THR A 56 -1.94 10.79 25.08
CA THR A 56 -1.40 11.21 26.36
C THR A 56 -2.55 11.57 27.31
N LYS A 57 -2.24 11.93 28.53
CA LYS A 57 -3.24 12.41 29.49
C LYS A 57 -4.07 13.59 28.95
N ASP A 58 -3.40 14.53 28.25
CA ASP A 58 -4.00 15.81 27.86
C ASP A 58 -4.19 15.95 26.33
N ASN A 59 -3.38 15.26 25.52
CA ASN A 59 -3.31 15.43 24.06
C ASN A 59 -3.49 14.12 23.31
N VAL A 60 -3.87 14.22 22.05
CA VAL A 60 -3.79 13.15 21.04
C VAL A 60 -3.01 13.69 19.84
N PHE A 61 -1.92 13.02 19.49
CA PHE A 61 -1.11 13.34 18.30
C PHE A 61 -1.36 12.32 17.22
N LEU A 62 -1.72 12.76 16.02
CA LEU A 62 -1.85 11.91 14.84
C LEU A 62 -0.66 12.14 13.90
N PHE A 63 0.13 11.10 13.65
CA PHE A 63 1.30 11.14 12.76
C PHE A 63 0.91 10.61 11.39
N VAL A 64 1.11 11.42 10.35
CA VAL A 64 0.78 11.08 8.96
C VAL A 64 1.91 11.46 8.02
N ASP A 65 2.15 10.67 6.99
CA ASP A 65 3.11 10.95 5.94
C ASP A 65 2.56 11.93 4.87
N GLY A 66 3.41 12.30 3.92
CA GLY A 66 3.12 13.33 2.91
C GLY A 66 1.86 13.10 2.07
N ARG A 67 1.45 11.84 1.91
CA ARG A 67 0.22 11.46 1.17
C ARG A 67 -1.06 11.96 1.85
N TYR A 68 -1.00 12.17 3.17
CA TYR A 68 -2.16 12.39 4.03
C TYR A 68 -2.20 13.73 4.76
N HIS A 69 -1.22 14.62 4.56
CA HIS A 69 -1.14 15.89 5.30
C HIS A 69 -2.44 16.69 5.24
N THR A 70 -2.96 16.88 4.04
CA THR A 70 -4.18 17.67 3.82
C THR A 70 -5.44 16.91 4.25
N GLN A 71 -5.51 15.60 3.97
CA GLN A 71 -6.65 14.78 4.36
C GLN A 71 -6.81 14.74 5.89
N ALA A 72 -5.72 14.58 6.63
CA ALA A 72 -5.75 14.59 8.09
C ALA A 72 -6.26 15.93 8.64
N ASP A 73 -5.80 17.05 8.08
CA ASP A 73 -6.29 18.38 8.48
C ASP A 73 -7.80 18.56 8.24
N LEU A 74 -8.35 17.94 7.18
CA LEU A 74 -9.77 18.06 6.84
C LEU A 74 -10.68 17.11 7.65
N GLU A 75 -10.15 15.99 8.13
CA GLU A 75 -10.95 14.93 8.74
C GLU A 75 -10.95 14.94 10.26
N VAL A 76 -9.87 15.42 10.90
CA VAL A 76 -9.77 15.37 12.37
C VAL A 76 -10.43 16.57 13.04
N ASN A 77 -10.89 16.38 14.28
CA ASN A 77 -11.27 17.50 15.14
C ASN A 77 -10.02 18.10 15.80
N HIS A 78 -9.59 19.26 15.33
CA HIS A 78 -8.40 19.96 15.83
C HIS A 78 -8.51 20.48 17.29
N GLU A 79 -9.70 20.48 17.90
CA GLU A 79 -9.84 20.75 19.33
C GLU A 79 -9.31 19.60 20.20
N ASP A 80 -9.37 18.37 19.69
CA ASP A 80 -8.97 17.15 20.41
C ASP A 80 -7.64 16.57 19.89
N ILE A 81 -7.26 16.84 18.63
CA ILE A 81 -6.20 16.13 17.92
C ILE A 81 -5.22 17.10 17.27
N THR A 82 -3.94 16.89 17.51
CA THR A 82 -2.84 17.60 16.84
C THR A 82 -2.27 16.72 15.73
N VAL A 83 -2.36 17.16 14.47
CA VAL A 83 -1.75 16.47 13.32
C VAL A 83 -0.26 16.78 13.27
N VAL A 84 0.54 15.72 13.19
CA VAL A 84 2.00 15.77 13.01
C VAL A 84 2.32 15.31 11.61
N LYS A 85 2.76 16.25 10.78
CA LYS A 85 3.06 16.05 9.35
C LYS A 85 4.51 15.61 9.15
N LEU A 86 4.71 14.34 8.83
CA LEU A 86 6.03 13.77 8.57
C LEU A 86 6.49 14.13 7.14
N GLN A 87 7.69 14.64 7.02
CA GLN A 87 8.33 14.88 5.73
C GLN A 87 9.01 13.60 5.21
N ILE A 88 9.39 13.58 3.93
CA ILE A 88 10.19 12.47 3.38
C ILE A 88 11.51 12.36 4.15
N GLY A 89 11.76 11.15 4.67
CA GLY A 89 12.92 10.87 5.52
C GLY A 89 12.66 10.97 7.02
N ASP A 90 11.57 11.59 7.46
CA ASP A 90 11.17 11.59 8.87
C ASP A 90 10.73 10.19 9.30
N LYS A 91 11.12 9.83 10.52
CA LYS A 91 10.69 8.57 11.14
C LYS A 91 9.68 8.85 12.25
N VAL A 92 8.55 8.15 12.21
CA VAL A 92 7.52 8.23 13.26
C VAL A 92 8.12 8.03 14.65
N ILE A 93 9.06 7.11 14.79
CA ILE A 93 9.69 6.79 16.07
C ILE A 93 10.45 7.97 16.67
N ASP A 94 11.10 8.79 15.84
CA ASP A 94 11.84 9.98 16.30
C ASP A 94 10.87 11.08 16.72
N GLU A 95 9.75 11.23 16.00
CA GLU A 95 8.70 12.20 16.34
C GLU A 95 7.92 11.80 17.60
N LEU A 96 7.72 10.50 17.83
CA LEU A 96 7.21 9.97 19.10
C LEU A 96 8.17 10.32 20.26
N ALA A 97 9.48 10.09 20.07
CA ALA A 97 10.51 10.37 21.08
C ALA A 97 10.55 11.85 21.50
N LYS A 98 10.24 12.79 20.60
CA LYS A 98 10.17 14.24 20.91
C LYS A 98 9.00 14.60 21.82
N ARG A 99 7.92 13.80 21.83
CA ARG A 99 6.66 14.07 22.56
C ARG A 99 6.50 13.28 23.84
N MET A 100 7.45 12.40 24.14
CA MET A 100 7.45 11.60 25.37
C MET A 100 8.57 12.04 26.32
N SER A 101 8.24 12.10 27.61
CA SER A 101 9.19 12.41 28.67
C SER A 101 10.03 11.20 29.04
N GLU A 102 11.20 11.45 29.62
CA GLU A 102 12.05 10.40 30.18
C GLU A 102 11.41 9.71 31.39
N ASN A 103 11.80 8.48 31.65
CA ASN A 103 11.34 7.66 32.77
C ASN A 103 9.81 7.43 32.77
N THR A 104 9.24 7.17 31.60
CA THR A 104 7.80 6.93 31.38
C THR A 104 7.54 5.58 30.77
N ILE A 105 6.26 5.22 30.64
CA ILE A 105 5.80 3.95 30.09
C ILE A 105 4.91 4.20 28.88
N LEU A 106 5.29 3.63 27.72
CA LEU A 106 4.50 3.57 26.50
C LEU A 106 3.79 2.21 26.39
N GLY A 107 2.46 2.21 26.36
CA GLY A 107 1.67 1.02 26.05
C GLY A 107 1.46 0.86 24.54
N ILE A 108 1.56 -0.38 24.05
CA ILE A 108 1.23 -0.75 22.67
C ILE A 108 0.48 -2.08 22.62
N CYS A 109 -0.39 -2.30 21.62
CA CYS A 109 -1.05 -3.58 21.42
C CYS A 109 -0.09 -4.58 20.75
N SER A 110 0.18 -5.72 21.42
CA SER A 110 1.09 -6.76 20.93
C SER A 110 0.60 -7.43 19.64
N ARG A 111 -0.73 -7.55 19.46
CA ARG A 111 -1.38 -8.19 18.30
C ARG A 111 -1.42 -7.28 17.05
N LYS A 112 -1.19 -5.97 17.21
CA LYS A 112 -1.27 -4.98 16.12
C LYS A 112 0.07 -4.32 15.79
N ASN A 113 1.15 -4.80 16.37
CA ASN A 113 2.51 -4.34 16.09
C ASN A 113 3.40 -5.53 15.75
N SER A 114 4.22 -5.38 14.69
CA SER A 114 5.18 -6.42 14.33
C SER A 114 6.28 -6.54 15.39
N GLN A 115 6.93 -7.70 15.44
CA GLN A 115 8.07 -7.92 16.32
C GLN A 115 9.21 -6.94 16.02
N PHE A 116 9.48 -6.69 14.74
CA PHE A 116 10.47 -5.70 14.31
C PHE A 116 10.15 -4.29 14.84
N ARG A 117 8.89 -3.87 14.71
CA ARG A 117 8.47 -2.56 15.22
C ARG A 117 8.62 -2.46 16.73
N TYR A 118 8.19 -3.48 17.46
CA TYR A 118 8.35 -3.53 18.92
C TYR A 118 9.82 -3.40 19.34
N GLU A 119 10.72 -4.16 18.73
CA GLU A 119 12.16 -4.11 19.05
C GLU A 119 12.77 -2.74 18.74
N ASN A 120 12.38 -2.12 17.63
CA ASN A 120 12.84 -0.77 17.29
C ASN A 120 12.36 0.28 18.30
N LEU A 121 11.09 0.19 18.75
CA LEU A 121 10.57 1.05 19.81
C LEU A 121 11.37 0.87 21.11
N VAL A 122 11.59 -0.37 21.55
CA VAL A 122 12.36 -0.68 22.75
C VAL A 122 13.78 -0.14 22.63
N LYS A 123 14.47 -0.41 21.51
CA LYS A 123 15.85 0.06 21.27
C LYS A 123 15.96 1.59 21.30
N THR A 124 15.06 2.28 20.63
CA THR A 124 15.11 3.76 20.53
C THR A 124 14.76 4.41 21.86
N PHE A 125 13.72 3.92 22.53
CA PHE A 125 13.21 4.54 23.74
C PHE A 125 14.00 4.19 25.01
N SER A 126 14.78 3.10 25.01
CA SER A 126 15.68 2.78 26.10
C SER A 126 16.71 3.89 26.39
N GLN A 127 17.07 4.69 25.37
CA GLN A 127 17.97 5.84 25.52
C GLN A 127 17.39 6.97 26.40
N LYS A 128 16.06 7.01 26.55
CA LYS A 128 15.32 7.95 27.40
C LYS A 128 14.71 7.30 28.64
N ASN A 129 15.07 6.05 28.96
CA ASN A 129 14.43 5.26 30.01
C ASN A 129 12.90 5.14 29.84
N ILE A 130 12.41 5.13 28.59
CA ILE A 130 10.99 4.89 28.31
C ILE A 130 10.80 3.37 28.17
N LEU A 131 9.97 2.78 29.03
CA LEU A 131 9.62 1.38 28.97
C LEU A 131 8.50 1.16 27.95
N VAL A 132 8.67 0.25 27.01
CA VAL A 132 7.59 -0.18 26.10
C VAL A 132 6.89 -1.41 26.69
N LYS A 133 5.62 -1.25 27.10
CA LYS A 133 4.78 -2.29 27.68
C LYS A 133 3.80 -2.86 26.64
N LEU A 134 3.81 -4.16 26.46
CA LEU A 134 2.91 -4.89 25.57
C LEU A 134 1.60 -5.23 26.26
N PHE A 135 0.49 -5.06 25.54
CA PHE A 135 -0.85 -5.48 25.92
C PHE A 135 -1.45 -6.37 24.82
N ASP A 136 -2.10 -7.45 25.17
CA ASP A 136 -2.73 -8.38 24.22
C ASP A 136 -4.10 -7.88 23.72
N THR A 137 -4.65 -6.86 24.37
CA THR A 137 -5.94 -6.25 24.04
C THR A 137 -5.75 -4.80 23.62
N ASP A 138 -6.57 -4.36 22.68
CA ASP A 138 -6.66 -2.96 22.27
C ASP A 138 -7.92 -2.34 22.93
N PRO A 139 -7.78 -1.32 23.80
CA PRO A 139 -8.92 -0.74 24.53
C PRO A 139 -9.95 -0.05 23.63
N ILE A 140 -9.59 0.23 22.37
CA ILE A 140 -10.41 0.96 21.39
C ILE A 140 -11.12 -0.01 20.43
N GLU A 141 -10.64 -1.23 20.32
CA GLU A 141 -11.18 -2.23 19.41
C GLU A 141 -12.66 -2.50 19.67
N LYS A 142 -13.41 -2.71 18.61
CA LYS A 142 -14.78 -3.22 18.67
C LYS A 142 -14.75 -4.73 18.51
N GLU A 143 -15.57 -5.43 19.30
CA GLU A 143 -15.79 -6.86 19.08
C GLU A 143 -16.29 -7.10 17.66
N GLN A 144 -15.66 -8.05 16.99
CA GLN A 144 -16.03 -8.45 15.64
C GLN A 144 -16.43 -9.91 15.60
N THR A 145 -17.46 -10.19 14.85
CA THR A 145 -17.83 -11.57 14.51
C THR A 145 -17.06 -11.95 13.24
N LEU A 146 -16.14 -12.91 13.38
CA LEU A 146 -15.46 -13.48 12.22
C LEU A 146 -16.48 -14.13 11.30
N GLN A 147 -16.54 -13.70 10.05
CA GLN A 147 -17.34 -14.32 9.02
C GLN A 147 -16.51 -15.36 8.28
N PRO A 148 -17.06 -16.55 7.97
CA PRO A 148 -16.35 -17.54 7.18
C PRO A 148 -15.94 -16.97 5.82
N GLN A 149 -14.70 -17.22 5.42
CA GLN A 149 -14.17 -16.77 4.14
C GLN A 149 -14.66 -17.67 3.01
N ASN A 150 -15.15 -17.08 1.92
CA ASN A 150 -15.46 -17.78 0.69
C ASN A 150 -14.25 -17.78 -0.24
N LEU A 151 -13.46 -18.85 -0.17
CA LEU A 151 -12.18 -18.94 -0.86
C LEU A 151 -12.35 -19.54 -2.26
N THR A 152 -11.65 -18.93 -3.22
CA THR A 152 -11.53 -19.39 -4.60
C THR A 152 -10.11 -19.91 -4.83
N GLU A 153 -9.98 -21.13 -5.30
CA GLU A 153 -8.70 -21.70 -5.75
C GLU A 153 -8.37 -21.17 -7.16
N ILE A 154 -7.16 -20.63 -7.31
CA ILE A 154 -6.67 -20.13 -8.59
C ILE A 154 -5.98 -21.27 -9.35
N PRO A 155 -6.44 -21.58 -10.56
CA PRO A 155 -5.92 -22.70 -11.33
C PRO A 155 -4.46 -22.48 -11.74
N THR A 156 -3.67 -23.56 -11.79
CA THR A 156 -2.25 -23.55 -12.10
C THR A 156 -1.91 -22.90 -13.45
N LYS A 157 -2.83 -22.93 -14.41
CA LYS A 157 -2.67 -22.22 -15.69
C LYS A 157 -2.49 -20.71 -15.54
N LEU A 158 -2.93 -20.11 -14.39
CA LEU A 158 -2.80 -18.68 -14.09
C LEU A 158 -1.67 -18.41 -13.09
N THR A 159 -1.32 -19.38 -12.24
CA THR A 159 -0.28 -19.22 -11.21
C THR A 159 1.08 -19.81 -11.61
N GLY A 160 1.11 -20.64 -12.65
CA GLY A 160 2.32 -21.30 -13.16
C GLY A 160 2.86 -22.43 -12.27
N LYS A 161 2.53 -22.43 -10.97
CA LYS A 161 2.95 -23.44 -9.99
C LYS A 161 1.78 -23.87 -9.12
N THR A 162 1.75 -25.16 -8.78
CA THR A 162 0.81 -25.70 -7.79
C THR A 162 1.21 -25.29 -6.36
N SER A 163 0.29 -25.33 -5.43
CA SER A 163 0.57 -25.14 -4.00
C SER A 163 1.62 -26.14 -3.48
N ALA A 164 1.53 -27.41 -3.87
CA ALA A 164 2.48 -28.44 -3.49
C ALA A 164 3.93 -28.16 -3.97
N GLU A 165 4.09 -27.64 -5.18
CA GLU A 165 5.41 -27.22 -5.70
C GLU A 165 5.97 -26.04 -4.88
N LYS A 166 5.14 -25.03 -4.57
CA LYS A 166 5.54 -23.87 -3.75
C LYS A 166 5.93 -24.27 -2.34
N ILE A 167 5.19 -25.19 -1.70
CA ILE A 167 5.49 -25.72 -0.36
C ILE A 167 6.82 -26.48 -0.38
N LYS A 168 7.05 -27.30 -1.41
CA LYS A 168 8.29 -28.06 -1.56
C LYS A 168 9.53 -27.16 -1.71
N GLU A 169 9.38 -26.00 -2.34
CA GLU A 169 10.46 -25.01 -2.51
C GLU A 169 10.92 -24.39 -1.17
N LEU A 170 10.12 -24.48 -0.08
CA LEU A 170 10.54 -24.05 1.26
C LEU A 170 11.73 -24.88 1.80
N ASN A 171 11.94 -26.10 1.28
CA ASN A 171 13.07 -26.98 1.57
C ASN A 171 13.37 -27.18 3.07
N LEU A 172 12.32 -27.35 3.88
CA LEU A 172 12.41 -27.53 5.33
C LEU A 172 13.00 -28.89 5.69
N GLN A 173 13.79 -28.91 6.78
CA GLN A 173 14.36 -30.14 7.33
C GLN A 173 13.44 -30.75 8.40
N ASP A 174 13.80 -31.96 8.88
CA ASP A 174 13.13 -32.56 10.03
C ASP A 174 13.29 -31.64 11.26
N ASP A 175 12.26 -31.53 12.10
CA ASP A 175 12.20 -30.65 13.27
C ASP A 175 12.18 -29.13 12.98
N GLU A 176 12.10 -28.73 11.69
CA GLU A 176 11.96 -27.34 11.27
C GLU A 176 10.54 -27.04 10.80
N ALA A 177 10.12 -25.79 11.02
CA ALA A 177 8.91 -25.22 10.44
C ALA A 177 9.12 -23.77 10.04
N ILE A 178 8.29 -23.27 9.15
CA ILE A 178 8.12 -21.84 8.88
C ILE A 178 6.68 -21.43 9.22
N LEU A 179 6.55 -20.36 9.99
CA LEU A 179 5.27 -19.74 10.29
C LEU A 179 5.10 -18.50 9.41
N ILE A 180 4.10 -18.52 8.55
CA ILE A 180 3.71 -17.42 7.67
C ILE A 180 2.47 -16.76 8.24
N THR A 181 2.54 -15.45 8.46
CA THR A 181 1.44 -14.61 8.97
C THR A 181 1.06 -13.48 8.00
N ASN A 182 1.84 -13.25 6.96
CA ASN A 182 1.51 -12.33 5.88
C ASN A 182 0.43 -12.93 4.97
N LEU A 183 -0.63 -12.17 4.74
CA LEU A 183 -1.83 -12.66 4.03
C LEU A 183 -1.58 -12.92 2.55
N GLU A 184 -0.74 -12.11 1.91
CA GLU A 184 -0.36 -12.28 0.50
C GLU A 184 0.48 -13.54 0.31
N GLU A 185 1.38 -13.84 1.25
CA GLU A 185 2.20 -15.05 1.22
C GLU A 185 1.37 -16.32 1.42
N ILE A 186 0.40 -16.30 2.35
CA ILE A 186 -0.57 -17.38 2.53
C ILE A 186 -1.35 -17.60 1.25
N SER A 187 -1.89 -16.53 0.67
CA SER A 187 -2.66 -16.55 -0.56
C SER A 187 -1.84 -17.07 -1.74
N TYR A 188 -0.54 -16.69 -1.81
CA TYR A 188 0.39 -17.14 -2.81
C TYR A 188 0.70 -18.64 -2.71
N ILE A 189 1.09 -19.11 -1.51
CA ILE A 189 1.46 -20.52 -1.31
C ILE A 189 0.30 -21.46 -1.62
N TYR A 190 -0.89 -21.15 -1.11
CA TYR A 190 -2.06 -21.99 -1.29
C TYR A 190 -2.80 -21.79 -2.62
N ASN A 191 -2.40 -20.82 -3.45
CA ASN A 191 -3.16 -20.41 -4.65
C ASN A 191 -4.63 -20.07 -4.33
N LEU A 192 -4.90 -19.47 -3.17
CA LEU A 192 -6.25 -19.13 -2.71
C LEU A 192 -6.49 -17.62 -2.76
N ARG A 193 -7.73 -17.22 -3.07
CA ARG A 193 -8.18 -15.83 -3.01
C ARG A 193 -9.53 -15.71 -2.31
N ASN A 194 -9.75 -14.58 -1.66
CA ASN A 194 -11.03 -14.17 -1.10
C ASN A 194 -11.55 -12.91 -1.82
N PHE A 195 -12.25 -13.11 -2.93
CA PHE A 195 -12.79 -12.01 -3.72
C PHE A 195 -13.99 -11.28 -3.09
N ASN A 196 -14.47 -11.72 -1.92
CA ASN A 196 -15.55 -11.04 -1.20
C ASN A 196 -15.04 -9.88 -0.32
N LYS A 197 -13.72 -9.71 -0.20
CA LYS A 197 -13.14 -8.57 0.53
C LYS A 197 -13.20 -7.30 -0.31
N THR A 198 -13.40 -6.19 0.34
CA THR A 198 -13.30 -4.88 -0.31
C THR A 198 -11.83 -4.51 -0.48
N ASN A 199 -11.42 -4.14 -1.70
CA ASN A 199 -10.08 -3.66 -2.02
C ASN A 199 -8.94 -4.64 -1.69
N SER A 200 -9.24 -5.92 -1.62
CA SER A 200 -8.28 -6.98 -1.36
C SER A 200 -8.84 -8.32 -1.84
N CYS A 201 -7.97 -9.27 -2.13
CA CYS A 201 -8.37 -10.66 -2.36
C CYS A 201 -7.54 -11.65 -1.53
N SER A 202 -6.80 -11.16 -0.53
CA SER A 202 -5.96 -12.00 0.32
C SER A 202 -6.77 -12.83 1.32
N VAL A 203 -6.23 -14.00 1.66
CA VAL A 203 -6.81 -14.95 2.62
C VAL A 203 -6.38 -14.56 4.04
N GLU A 204 -7.33 -14.33 4.94
CA GLU A 204 -7.05 -14.10 6.35
C GLU A 204 -6.74 -15.40 7.07
N GLY A 205 -5.58 -15.46 7.71
CA GLY A 205 -5.15 -16.63 8.44
C GLY A 205 -3.68 -16.60 8.85
N LYS A 206 -3.23 -17.70 9.43
CA LYS A 206 -1.83 -17.99 9.75
C LYS A 206 -1.53 -19.41 9.29
N ALA A 207 -0.36 -19.64 8.71
CA ALA A 207 -0.01 -20.94 8.16
C ALA A 207 1.32 -21.43 8.71
N LEU A 208 1.35 -22.67 9.17
CA LEU A 208 2.57 -23.35 9.63
C LEU A 208 2.91 -24.47 8.65
N PHE A 209 4.09 -24.42 8.07
CA PHE A 209 4.62 -25.42 7.16
C PHE A 209 5.76 -26.19 7.82
N THR A 210 5.72 -27.51 7.72
CA THR A 210 6.82 -28.42 8.07
C THR A 210 7.24 -29.18 6.80
N LYS A 211 8.25 -30.01 6.88
CA LYS A 211 8.69 -30.84 5.76
C LYS A 211 7.56 -31.67 5.13
N ASP A 212 6.69 -32.25 5.96
CA ASP A 212 5.70 -33.25 5.53
C ASP A 212 4.25 -32.77 5.62
N LYS A 213 4.00 -31.66 6.32
CA LYS A 213 2.62 -31.19 6.64
C LYS A 213 2.55 -29.68 6.66
N ASP A 214 1.38 -29.19 6.32
CA ASP A 214 1.00 -27.80 6.51
C ASP A 214 -0.32 -27.69 7.30
N ILE A 215 -0.48 -26.59 8.00
CA ILE A 215 -1.69 -26.27 8.76
C ILE A 215 -2.05 -24.81 8.47
N LEU A 216 -3.23 -24.60 7.92
CA LEU A 216 -3.81 -23.27 7.75
C LEU A 216 -4.83 -23.00 8.86
N PHE A 217 -4.52 -22.06 9.74
CA PHE A 217 -5.40 -21.51 10.76
C PHE A 217 -6.21 -20.36 10.17
N LYS A 218 -7.45 -20.61 9.82
CA LYS A 218 -8.37 -19.61 9.27
C LYS A 218 -9.77 -19.79 9.85
N ASP A 219 -10.61 -18.78 9.74
CA ASP A 219 -11.98 -18.82 10.24
C ASP A 219 -12.02 -19.26 11.72
N GLU A 220 -12.91 -20.14 12.10
CA GLU A 220 -13.01 -20.65 13.48
C GLU A 220 -11.72 -21.29 14.01
N LYS A 221 -10.91 -21.91 13.15
CA LYS A 221 -9.62 -22.52 13.55
C LYS A 221 -8.57 -21.50 13.98
N LEU A 222 -8.74 -20.23 13.62
CA LEU A 222 -7.81 -19.18 14.05
C LEU A 222 -7.77 -19.05 15.57
N LYS A 223 -8.87 -19.36 16.26
CA LYS A 223 -8.96 -19.37 17.74
C LYS A 223 -8.06 -20.42 18.39
N ASP A 224 -7.73 -21.50 17.67
CA ASP A 224 -6.90 -22.58 18.17
C ASP A 224 -5.40 -22.31 18.04
N PHE A 225 -5.02 -21.27 17.27
CA PHE A 225 -3.63 -20.97 16.92
C PHE A 225 -2.74 -20.79 18.15
N ASP A 226 -3.14 -19.91 19.09
CA ASP A 226 -2.33 -19.60 20.28
C ASP A 226 -2.04 -20.86 21.12
N ASN A 227 -3.09 -21.70 21.31
CA ASN A 227 -2.95 -22.95 22.06
C ASN A 227 -2.08 -23.96 21.29
N PHE A 228 -2.25 -24.08 19.99
CA PHE A 228 -1.44 -24.98 19.16
C PHE A 228 0.05 -24.61 19.22
N ILE A 229 0.39 -23.34 19.01
CA ILE A 229 1.78 -22.87 19.00
C ILE A 229 2.46 -23.08 20.36
N LYS A 230 1.76 -22.83 21.47
CA LYS A 230 2.30 -23.09 22.84
C LYS A 230 2.67 -24.55 23.04
N ASN A 231 1.85 -25.46 22.53
CA ASN A 231 1.95 -26.91 22.83
C ASN A 231 2.64 -27.73 21.72
N CYS A 232 2.98 -27.15 20.56
CA CYS A 232 3.64 -27.89 19.50
C CYS A 232 5.07 -28.31 19.89
N GLU A 233 5.50 -29.51 19.47
CA GLU A 233 6.81 -30.09 19.79
C GLU A 233 7.93 -29.68 18.85
N ILE A 234 7.64 -28.82 17.83
CA ILE A 234 8.60 -28.34 16.85
C ILE A 234 9.67 -27.52 17.57
N LYS A 235 10.95 -27.79 17.26
CA LYS A 235 12.09 -27.17 17.96
C LYS A 235 12.47 -25.81 17.36
N THR A 236 12.39 -25.69 16.03
CA THR A 236 12.79 -24.49 15.31
C THR A 236 11.65 -24.04 14.41
N ILE A 237 11.16 -22.83 14.64
CA ILE A 237 10.12 -22.19 13.81
C ILE A 237 10.70 -20.90 13.22
N TYR A 238 10.91 -20.90 11.93
CA TYR A 238 11.36 -19.73 11.20
C TYR A 238 10.24 -18.71 11.06
N VAL A 239 10.55 -17.43 11.28
CA VAL A 239 9.58 -16.32 11.23
C VAL A 239 10.20 -15.08 10.62
N ASP A 240 9.39 -14.33 9.91
CA ASP A 240 9.73 -12.99 9.46
C ASP A 240 9.29 -11.96 10.51
N GLU A 241 10.27 -11.26 11.12
CA GLU A 241 9.99 -10.28 12.16
C GLU A 241 9.21 -9.05 11.68
N MET A 242 9.19 -8.79 10.37
CA MET A 242 8.43 -7.68 9.77
C MET A 242 6.93 -8.00 9.72
N THR A 243 6.56 -9.27 9.58
CA THR A 243 5.18 -9.70 9.37
C THR A 243 4.56 -10.44 10.55
N ILE A 244 5.37 -11.01 11.44
CA ILE A 244 4.85 -11.63 12.68
C ILE A 244 4.53 -10.58 13.73
N THR A 245 3.40 -10.70 14.42
CA THR A 245 3.06 -9.81 15.54
C THR A 245 3.97 -10.07 16.75
N ALA A 246 4.16 -9.05 17.59
CA ALA A 246 4.91 -9.20 18.85
C ALA A 246 4.24 -10.25 19.78
N HIS A 247 2.91 -10.39 19.72
CA HIS A 247 2.16 -11.43 20.43
C HIS A 247 2.54 -12.83 19.95
N ASP A 248 2.42 -13.09 18.64
CA ASP A 248 2.70 -14.41 18.08
C ASP A 248 4.17 -14.81 18.27
N TYR A 249 5.07 -13.84 18.13
CA TYR A 249 6.50 -14.06 18.41
C TYR A 249 6.74 -14.46 19.87
N ALA A 250 6.09 -13.79 20.82
CA ALA A 250 6.20 -14.13 22.24
C ALA A 250 5.67 -15.54 22.56
N LEU A 251 4.61 -15.99 21.87
CA LEU A 251 4.08 -17.36 22.02
C LEU A 251 5.09 -18.44 21.62
N LEU A 252 5.89 -18.17 20.59
CA LEU A 252 6.93 -19.09 20.12
C LEU A 252 8.08 -19.24 21.12
N GLY A 253 8.41 -18.18 21.87
CA GLY A 253 9.48 -18.17 22.84
C GLY A 253 10.82 -18.60 22.21
N LYS A 254 11.48 -19.61 22.82
CA LYS A 254 12.79 -20.11 22.35
C LYS A 254 12.76 -20.88 21.02
N LYS A 255 11.57 -21.21 20.51
CA LYS A 255 11.39 -21.90 19.21
C LYS A 255 11.55 -20.94 18.03
N ALA A 256 11.37 -19.63 18.24
CA ALA A 256 11.43 -18.63 17.19
C ALA A 256 12.85 -18.44 16.67
N ASN A 257 13.00 -18.52 15.34
CA ASN A 257 14.24 -18.21 14.62
C ASN A 257 13.93 -17.19 13.52
N LYS A 258 14.47 -15.98 13.67
CA LYS A 258 14.26 -14.90 12.70
C LYS A 258 14.98 -15.18 11.39
N ILE A 259 14.26 -15.13 10.29
CA ILE A 259 14.85 -15.20 8.94
C ILE A 259 15.25 -13.80 8.48
N LYS A 260 16.41 -13.70 7.85
CA LYS A 260 16.90 -12.42 7.30
C LYS A 260 16.26 -12.08 5.95
N LEU A 261 15.96 -13.10 5.16
CA LEU A 261 15.31 -12.98 3.86
C LEU A 261 14.22 -14.03 3.79
N ASN A 262 12.98 -13.59 3.73
CA ASN A 262 11.82 -14.47 3.64
C ASN A 262 11.75 -15.15 2.27
N PRO A 263 11.92 -16.48 2.17
CA PRO A 263 11.95 -17.18 0.89
C PRO A 263 10.61 -17.10 0.15
N VAL A 264 9.50 -17.01 0.90
CA VAL A 264 8.15 -16.88 0.31
C VAL A 264 7.97 -15.51 -0.31
N SER A 265 8.39 -14.46 0.39
CA SER A 265 8.35 -13.08 -0.12
C SER A 265 9.13 -12.96 -1.43
N MET A 266 10.36 -13.50 -1.48
CA MET A 266 11.18 -13.50 -2.70
C MET A 266 10.57 -14.33 -3.82
N SER A 267 10.04 -15.52 -3.51
CA SER A 267 9.39 -16.38 -4.51
C SER A 267 8.11 -15.72 -5.09
N LYS A 268 7.35 -15.00 -4.24
CA LYS A 268 6.13 -14.27 -4.62
C LYS A 268 6.42 -13.05 -5.49
N CYS A 269 7.49 -12.31 -5.22
CA CYS A 269 7.79 -11.10 -5.99
C CYS A 269 8.28 -11.39 -7.41
N ILE A 270 8.90 -12.55 -7.66
CA ILE A 270 9.30 -13.02 -9.01
C ILE A 270 8.12 -13.78 -9.61
N LYS A 271 7.39 -13.13 -10.50
CA LYS A 271 6.19 -13.71 -11.11
C LYS A 271 6.56 -14.83 -12.09
N THR A 272 5.74 -15.88 -12.15
CA THR A 272 5.85 -16.91 -13.19
C THR A 272 5.48 -16.32 -14.55
N ASP A 273 5.89 -16.97 -15.64
CA ASP A 273 5.49 -16.54 -16.99
C ASP A 273 3.95 -16.59 -17.16
N ALA A 274 3.26 -17.52 -16.49
CA ALA A 274 1.80 -17.59 -16.49
C ALA A 274 1.16 -16.38 -15.79
N GLU A 275 1.72 -15.93 -14.67
CA GLU A 275 1.27 -14.72 -13.98
C GLU A 275 1.55 -13.46 -14.81
N ILE A 276 2.69 -13.38 -15.50
CA ILE A 276 2.99 -12.27 -16.43
C ILE A 276 1.98 -12.22 -17.59
N GLU A 277 1.66 -13.37 -18.20
CA GLU A 277 0.66 -13.42 -19.29
C GLU A 277 -0.75 -13.06 -18.76
N HIS A 278 -1.10 -13.50 -17.56
CA HIS A 278 -2.36 -13.09 -16.92
C HIS A 278 -2.39 -11.57 -16.68
N TYR A 279 -1.28 -10.97 -16.22
CA TYR A 279 -1.18 -9.52 -16.04
C TYR A 279 -1.39 -8.75 -17.35
N LYS A 280 -0.80 -9.22 -18.46
CA LYS A 280 -1.00 -8.58 -19.78
C LYS A 280 -2.48 -8.54 -20.18
N ASP A 281 -3.23 -9.62 -19.93
CA ASP A 281 -4.66 -9.65 -20.18
C ASP A 281 -5.44 -8.74 -19.20
N ALA A 282 -5.13 -8.83 -17.89
CA ALA A 282 -5.76 -8.02 -16.86
C ALA A 282 -5.57 -6.51 -17.11
N PHE A 283 -4.36 -6.08 -17.43
CA PHE A 283 -4.07 -4.68 -17.77
C PHE A 283 -4.73 -4.24 -19.08
N SER A 284 -4.80 -5.10 -20.10
CA SER A 284 -5.57 -4.79 -21.32
C SER A 284 -7.05 -4.53 -21.05
N ARG A 285 -7.64 -5.21 -20.07
CA ARG A 285 -9.02 -4.99 -19.64
C ARG A 285 -9.16 -3.73 -18.78
N THR A 286 -8.20 -3.46 -17.91
CA THR A 286 -8.11 -2.22 -17.11
C THR A 286 -7.96 -0.99 -18.01
N ASP A 287 -7.07 -1.04 -19.00
CA ASP A 287 -6.88 0.03 -19.99
C ASP A 287 -8.18 0.37 -20.74
N LYS A 288 -8.93 -0.65 -21.15
CA LYS A 288 -10.25 -0.46 -21.82
C LYS A 288 -11.27 0.19 -20.89
N ALA A 289 -11.32 -0.22 -19.61
CA ALA A 289 -12.23 0.36 -18.63
C ALA A 289 -11.94 1.85 -18.43
N LEU A 290 -10.66 2.19 -18.28
CA LEU A 290 -10.24 3.57 -18.10
C LEU A 290 -10.41 4.39 -19.39
N ALA A 291 -10.13 3.83 -20.57
CA ALA A 291 -10.35 4.50 -21.85
C ALA A 291 -11.82 4.82 -22.11
N ASP A 292 -12.75 3.89 -21.79
CA ASP A 292 -14.19 4.16 -21.91
C ASP A 292 -14.64 5.23 -20.90
N THR A 293 -14.05 5.28 -19.71
CA THR A 293 -14.30 6.35 -18.73
C THR A 293 -13.76 7.70 -19.22
N GLY A 294 -12.60 7.74 -19.89
CA GLY A 294 -12.09 8.95 -20.55
C GLY A 294 -13.04 9.49 -21.61
N LYS A 295 -13.61 8.61 -22.45
CA LYS A 295 -14.63 9.00 -23.43
C LYS A 295 -15.90 9.54 -22.76
N PHE A 296 -16.36 8.93 -21.67
CA PHE A 296 -17.49 9.43 -20.89
C PHE A 296 -17.25 10.85 -20.40
N ILE A 297 -16.04 11.17 -19.90
CA ILE A 297 -15.66 12.53 -19.49
C ILE A 297 -15.73 13.49 -20.67
N GLU A 298 -15.25 13.08 -21.84
CA GLU A 298 -15.25 13.93 -23.05
C GLU A 298 -16.65 14.20 -23.57
N GLU A 299 -17.51 13.19 -23.61
CA GLU A 299 -18.84 13.22 -24.27
C GLU A 299 -19.95 13.83 -23.41
N HIS A 300 -19.80 13.86 -22.06
CA HIS A 300 -20.87 14.27 -21.16
C HIS A 300 -20.54 15.57 -20.43
N ASP A 301 -21.53 16.46 -20.36
CA ASP A 301 -21.49 17.71 -19.60
C ASP A 301 -22.21 17.57 -18.25
N ASN A 302 -21.89 18.46 -17.31
CA ASN A 302 -22.49 18.51 -15.97
C ASN A 302 -22.33 17.21 -15.14
N ILE A 303 -21.28 16.45 -15.39
CA ILE A 303 -20.91 15.28 -14.60
C ILE A 303 -20.06 15.68 -13.42
N SER A 304 -20.17 14.93 -12.32
CA SER A 304 -19.38 15.12 -11.09
C SER A 304 -18.25 14.07 -10.98
N GLU A 305 -17.34 14.27 -10.03
CA GLU A 305 -16.35 13.22 -9.67
C GLU A 305 -17.06 11.89 -9.33
N TYR A 306 -18.19 11.96 -8.61
CA TYR A 306 -18.97 10.79 -8.24
C TYR A 306 -19.53 10.06 -9.47
N ASP A 307 -20.06 10.79 -10.45
CA ASP A 307 -20.60 10.19 -11.68
C ASP A 307 -19.49 9.49 -12.47
N ILE A 308 -18.31 10.11 -12.58
CA ILE A 308 -17.14 9.51 -13.23
C ILE A 308 -16.70 8.25 -12.50
N LYS A 309 -16.68 8.26 -11.16
CA LYS A 309 -16.33 7.09 -10.35
C LYS A 309 -17.32 5.94 -10.58
N GLN A 310 -18.62 6.22 -10.62
CA GLN A 310 -19.64 5.21 -10.89
C GLN A 310 -19.50 4.62 -12.31
N GLU A 311 -19.19 5.46 -13.29
CA GLU A 311 -18.94 5.00 -14.67
C GLU A 311 -17.68 4.14 -14.74
N LEU A 312 -16.61 4.52 -14.07
CA LEU A 312 -15.38 3.73 -13.96
C LEU A 312 -15.66 2.33 -13.36
N GLU A 313 -16.41 2.27 -12.26
CA GLU A 313 -16.81 1.01 -11.63
C GLU A 313 -17.67 0.12 -12.56
N ASN A 314 -18.57 0.73 -13.33
CA ASN A 314 -19.37 0.03 -14.33
C ASN A 314 -18.49 -0.52 -15.46
N ASN A 315 -17.52 0.27 -15.92
CA ASN A 315 -16.58 -0.14 -16.96
C ASN A 315 -15.65 -1.27 -16.47
N PHE A 316 -15.18 -1.24 -15.24
CA PHE A 316 -14.46 -2.38 -14.65
C PHE A 316 -15.28 -3.67 -14.67
N LYS A 317 -16.55 -3.60 -14.23
CA LYS A 317 -17.48 -4.74 -14.29
C LYS A 317 -17.73 -5.21 -15.73
N LYS A 318 -17.94 -4.29 -16.67
CA LYS A 318 -18.12 -4.56 -18.11
C LYS A 318 -16.94 -5.35 -18.69
N TYR A 319 -15.71 -5.06 -18.25
CA TYR A 319 -14.51 -5.75 -18.69
C TYR A 319 -14.09 -6.91 -17.78
N GLY A 320 -14.98 -7.36 -16.89
CA GLY A 320 -14.85 -8.60 -16.13
C GLY A 320 -14.01 -8.50 -14.88
N ALA A 321 -13.81 -7.31 -14.33
CA ALA A 321 -13.21 -7.19 -13.00
C ALA A 321 -14.15 -7.76 -11.94
N ILE A 322 -13.60 -8.56 -11.03
CA ILE A 322 -14.31 -9.20 -9.92
C ILE A 322 -14.44 -8.23 -8.74
N GLY A 323 -13.45 -7.36 -8.55
CA GLY A 323 -13.41 -6.33 -7.51
C GLY A 323 -12.37 -5.27 -7.83
N GLN A 324 -12.33 -4.21 -7.03
CA GLN A 324 -11.27 -3.20 -7.11
C GLN A 324 -10.05 -3.66 -6.31
N SER A 325 -8.84 -3.33 -6.78
CA SER A 325 -7.58 -3.59 -6.06
C SER A 325 -7.37 -2.60 -4.91
N PHE A 326 -7.96 -1.42 -5.03
CA PHE A 326 -8.06 -0.37 -4.00
C PHE A 326 -9.23 0.54 -4.32
N THR A 327 -9.58 1.44 -3.40
CA THR A 327 -10.63 2.43 -3.66
C THR A 327 -10.15 3.40 -4.74
N SER A 328 -10.79 3.36 -5.92
CA SER A 328 -10.42 4.24 -7.03
C SER A 328 -10.49 5.71 -6.65
N ILE A 329 -9.47 6.45 -7.03
CA ILE A 329 -9.34 7.90 -6.88
C ILE A 329 -9.88 8.54 -8.17
N VAL A 330 -10.89 9.38 -8.04
CA VAL A 330 -11.37 10.26 -9.11
C VAL A 330 -11.39 11.66 -8.52
N ALA A 331 -10.41 12.45 -8.90
CA ALA A 331 -10.12 13.74 -8.28
C ALA A 331 -10.04 14.85 -9.30
N LYS A 332 -10.89 15.86 -9.15
CA LYS A 332 -10.96 17.02 -10.03
C LYS A 332 -10.16 18.19 -9.47
N ASP A 333 -9.41 18.88 -10.31
CA ASP A 333 -8.72 20.15 -10.02
C ASP A 333 -8.02 20.10 -8.64
N LYS A 334 -8.41 20.95 -7.68
CA LYS A 334 -7.81 21.06 -6.34
C LYS A 334 -7.82 19.73 -5.55
N ASN A 335 -8.79 18.85 -5.80
CA ASN A 335 -8.87 17.55 -5.13
C ASN A 335 -7.78 16.60 -5.60
N SER A 336 -7.28 16.75 -6.85
CA SER A 336 -6.16 15.96 -7.35
C SER A 336 -4.81 16.31 -6.68
N ALA A 337 -4.74 17.43 -5.94
CA ALA A 337 -3.60 17.74 -5.08
C ALA A 337 -3.51 16.83 -3.84
N LEU A 338 -4.55 16.04 -3.56
CA LEU A 338 -4.59 15.03 -2.51
C LEU A 338 -4.23 13.67 -3.12
N ALA A 339 -2.98 13.23 -2.94
CA ALA A 339 -2.46 12.03 -3.60
C ALA A 339 -3.33 10.77 -3.37
N HIS A 340 -4.00 10.67 -2.22
CA HIS A 340 -4.89 9.56 -1.84
C HIS A 340 -6.35 10.02 -1.62
N TYR A 341 -6.85 10.91 -2.48
CA TYR A 341 -8.23 11.40 -2.42
C TYR A 341 -9.25 10.28 -2.62
N SER A 342 -10.04 9.96 -1.61
CA SER A 342 -10.98 8.82 -1.64
C SER A 342 -12.46 9.21 -1.66
N LYS A 343 -12.78 10.51 -1.53
CA LYS A 343 -14.17 11.00 -1.34
C LYS A 343 -14.66 11.77 -2.58
N SER A 344 -14.76 11.06 -3.73
CA SER A 344 -15.31 11.67 -4.95
C SER A 344 -16.68 12.31 -4.69
N SER A 345 -16.77 13.61 -4.97
CA SER A 345 -17.90 14.47 -4.60
C SER A 345 -18.95 14.57 -5.70
N LYS A 346 -20.23 14.66 -5.32
CA LYS A 346 -21.33 14.99 -6.23
C LYS A 346 -21.39 16.48 -6.57
N ASP A 347 -20.78 17.32 -5.74
CA ASP A 347 -20.81 18.77 -5.90
C ASP A 347 -19.68 19.30 -6.76
N GLU A 348 -18.62 18.50 -6.98
CA GLU A 348 -17.48 18.85 -7.84
C GLU A 348 -17.81 18.56 -9.30
N ILE A 349 -18.52 19.49 -9.94
CA ILE A 349 -18.95 19.38 -11.35
C ILE A 349 -17.79 19.71 -12.28
N VAL A 350 -17.57 18.84 -13.27
CA VAL A 350 -16.54 19.01 -14.31
C VAL A 350 -16.95 20.12 -15.27
N LYS A 351 -16.01 21.02 -15.57
CA LYS A 351 -16.19 22.17 -16.46
C LYS A 351 -15.09 22.18 -17.52
N ASN A 352 -15.26 23.00 -18.55
CA ASN A 352 -14.18 23.24 -19.51
C ASN A 352 -12.90 23.71 -18.80
N GLY A 353 -11.76 23.09 -19.10
CA GLY A 353 -10.47 23.33 -18.46
C GLY A 353 -10.25 22.53 -17.16
N SER A 354 -11.23 21.74 -16.68
CA SER A 354 -11.02 20.89 -15.50
C SER A 354 -10.07 19.73 -15.78
N LEU A 355 -9.09 19.53 -14.88
CA LEU A 355 -8.27 18.32 -14.81
C LEU A 355 -8.97 17.26 -13.99
N ILE A 356 -8.91 16.02 -14.44
CA ILE A 356 -9.45 14.86 -13.73
C ILE A 356 -8.34 13.80 -13.62
N LEU A 357 -7.80 13.63 -12.42
CA LEU A 357 -6.88 12.55 -12.11
C LEU A 357 -7.71 11.32 -11.76
N ILE A 358 -7.45 10.21 -12.44
CA ILE A 358 -8.04 8.91 -12.15
C ILE A 358 -6.91 7.94 -11.85
N ASP A 359 -6.94 7.38 -10.65
CA ASP A 359 -6.05 6.33 -10.19
C ASP A 359 -6.90 5.13 -9.79
N CYS A 360 -6.67 3.99 -10.46
CA CYS A 360 -7.59 2.87 -10.38
C CYS A 360 -6.95 1.53 -10.72
N GLY A 361 -7.57 0.48 -10.20
CA GLY A 361 -7.18 -0.87 -10.50
C GLY A 361 -8.23 -1.90 -10.11
N GLY A 362 -8.07 -3.12 -10.58
CA GLY A 362 -9.01 -4.19 -10.33
C GLY A 362 -8.37 -5.55 -10.18
N TYR A 363 -9.17 -6.48 -9.66
CA TYR A 363 -8.86 -7.91 -9.63
C TYR A 363 -9.63 -8.63 -10.73
N TYR A 364 -8.93 -9.55 -11.37
CA TYR A 364 -9.47 -10.48 -12.36
C TYR A 364 -9.25 -11.93 -11.90
N GLU A 365 -9.49 -12.91 -12.76
CA GLU A 365 -9.58 -14.33 -12.40
C GLU A 365 -8.33 -14.90 -11.68
N GLY A 366 -7.12 -14.34 -11.93
CA GLY A 366 -5.88 -14.74 -11.25
C GLY A 366 -5.70 -14.13 -9.86
N GLY A 367 -6.54 -13.12 -9.51
CA GLY A 367 -6.44 -12.43 -8.22
C GLY A 367 -5.09 -11.76 -8.04
N LEU A 368 -4.59 -11.12 -9.11
CA LEU A 368 -3.46 -10.18 -9.09
C LEU A 368 -4.01 -8.77 -9.33
N ALA A 369 -3.55 -7.82 -8.55
CA ALA A 369 -3.99 -6.42 -8.60
C ALA A 369 -3.46 -5.72 -9.86
N THR A 370 -4.30 -4.95 -10.56
CA THR A 370 -3.83 -3.95 -11.53
C THR A 370 -3.80 -2.58 -10.88
N ASP A 371 -2.96 -1.68 -11.42
CA ASP A 371 -2.77 -0.31 -10.94
C ASP A 371 -2.33 0.61 -12.08
N ILE A 372 -3.04 1.74 -12.24
CA ILE A 372 -2.77 2.74 -13.27
C ILE A 372 -3.30 4.11 -12.87
N THR A 373 -2.51 5.15 -13.08
CA THR A 373 -2.98 6.54 -13.00
C THR A 373 -2.92 7.23 -14.34
N ARG A 374 -4.01 7.93 -14.71
CA ARG A 374 -4.07 8.86 -15.86
C ARG A 374 -4.75 10.18 -15.45
N VAL A 375 -4.38 11.23 -16.15
CA VAL A 375 -5.01 12.53 -16.00
C VAL A 375 -5.66 12.92 -17.33
N PHE A 376 -6.93 13.29 -17.26
CA PHE A 376 -7.74 13.76 -18.37
C PHE A 376 -8.02 15.25 -18.24
N VAL A 377 -8.35 15.90 -19.34
CA VAL A 377 -8.82 17.29 -19.34
C VAL A 377 -10.15 17.41 -20.08
N LYS A 378 -11.13 18.07 -19.47
CA LYS A 378 -12.38 18.42 -20.16
C LYS A 378 -12.15 19.69 -20.97
N GLY A 379 -12.26 19.63 -22.31
CA GLY A 379 -12.05 20.75 -23.20
C GLY A 379 -10.56 21.13 -23.36
N GLU A 380 -10.20 22.41 -23.15
CA GLU A 380 -8.85 22.92 -23.40
C GLU A 380 -8.12 23.21 -22.08
N PRO A 381 -6.88 22.70 -21.90
CA PRO A 381 -6.04 22.98 -20.75
C PRO A 381 -5.38 24.36 -20.81
N ASP A 382 -5.02 24.89 -19.65
CA ASP A 382 -4.15 26.07 -19.55
C ASP A 382 -2.65 25.71 -19.63
N ASP A 383 -1.79 26.73 -19.73
CA ASP A 383 -0.34 26.55 -19.89
C ASP A 383 0.31 25.94 -18.64
N LEU A 384 -0.20 26.24 -17.43
CA LEU A 384 0.32 25.67 -16.20
C LEU A 384 0.00 24.17 -16.13
N GLN A 385 -1.22 23.77 -16.49
CA GLN A 385 -1.64 22.37 -16.56
C GLN A 385 -0.75 21.57 -17.52
N LYS A 386 -0.48 22.12 -18.71
CA LYS A 386 0.44 21.51 -19.70
C LYS A 386 1.86 21.40 -19.15
N THR A 387 2.36 22.45 -18.52
CA THR A 387 3.71 22.48 -17.95
C THR A 387 3.89 21.41 -16.88
N ILE A 388 2.95 21.31 -15.91
CA ILE A 388 3.03 20.33 -14.83
C ILE A 388 2.89 18.91 -15.38
N TYR A 389 1.89 18.67 -16.25
CA TYR A 389 1.69 17.36 -16.86
C TYR A 389 2.92 16.89 -17.64
N THR A 390 3.49 17.77 -18.48
CA THR A 390 4.67 17.42 -19.26
C THR A 390 5.90 17.21 -18.39
N THR A 391 6.05 17.96 -17.29
CA THR A 391 7.14 17.73 -16.32
C THR A 391 7.04 16.35 -15.68
N VAL A 392 5.84 15.93 -15.26
CA VAL A 392 5.61 14.58 -14.70
C VAL A 392 5.83 13.51 -15.76
N LEU A 393 5.36 13.71 -17.00
CA LEU A 393 5.60 12.78 -18.12
C LEU A 393 7.10 12.59 -18.39
N ARG A 394 7.88 13.66 -18.37
CA ARG A 394 9.35 13.60 -18.55
C ARG A 394 10.01 12.79 -17.43
N ALA A 395 9.58 13.00 -16.18
CA ALA A 395 10.07 12.21 -15.04
C ALA A 395 9.75 10.72 -15.23
N PHE A 396 8.53 10.39 -15.65
CA PHE A 396 8.12 9.02 -15.97
C PHE A 396 8.98 8.42 -17.08
N LEU A 397 9.12 9.09 -18.22
CA LEU A 397 9.88 8.61 -19.37
C LEU A 397 11.36 8.34 -19.00
N ARG A 398 11.97 9.20 -18.20
CA ARG A 398 13.36 9.03 -17.72
C ARG A 398 13.51 7.83 -16.80
N ALA A 399 12.63 7.67 -15.81
CA ALA A 399 12.64 6.53 -14.89
C ALA A 399 12.37 5.21 -15.61
N PHE A 400 11.36 5.17 -16.49
CA PHE A 400 10.99 3.99 -17.26
C PHE A 400 12.11 3.51 -18.23
N ASN A 401 12.86 4.43 -18.81
CA ASN A 401 13.93 4.12 -19.79
C ASN A 401 15.33 4.05 -19.15
N THR A 402 15.43 4.09 -17.81
CA THR A 402 16.69 3.90 -17.10
C THR A 402 17.27 2.51 -17.41
N LYS A 403 18.57 2.44 -17.70
CA LYS A 403 19.29 1.19 -18.03
C LYS A 403 20.27 0.77 -16.94
N ASP A 404 20.86 1.74 -16.25
CA ASP A 404 21.88 1.51 -15.24
C ASP A 404 21.24 1.54 -13.85
N PHE A 405 20.67 0.42 -13.43
CA PHE A 405 20.07 0.24 -12.10
C PHE A 405 20.34 -1.17 -11.58
N SER A 406 20.40 -1.33 -10.28
CA SER A 406 20.45 -2.62 -9.60
C SER A 406 19.22 -2.84 -8.70
N CYS A 407 18.63 -1.77 -8.21
CA CYS A 407 17.52 -1.82 -7.26
C CYS A 407 16.52 -0.68 -7.51
N GLY A 408 15.40 -0.71 -6.78
CA GLY A 408 14.35 0.31 -6.94
C GLY A 408 14.77 1.71 -6.53
N PHE A 409 15.73 1.83 -5.60
CA PHE A 409 16.32 3.11 -5.21
C PHE A 409 16.98 3.85 -6.39
N ASP A 410 17.67 3.12 -7.27
CA ASP A 410 18.35 3.73 -8.42
C ASP A 410 17.33 4.38 -9.38
N ILE A 411 16.20 3.69 -9.61
CA ILE A 411 15.14 4.18 -10.50
C ILE A 411 14.41 5.38 -9.87
N ASP A 412 14.14 5.34 -8.55
CA ASP A 412 13.55 6.48 -7.82
C ASP A 412 14.41 7.73 -7.92
N ASN A 413 15.73 7.58 -7.78
CA ASN A 413 16.66 8.71 -7.86
C ASN A 413 16.58 9.43 -9.21
N VAL A 414 16.46 8.72 -10.32
CA VAL A 414 16.37 9.33 -11.66
C VAL A 414 15.17 10.29 -11.76
N ALA A 415 13.99 9.85 -11.32
CA ALA A 415 12.81 10.71 -11.33
C ALA A 415 12.90 11.83 -10.30
N ARG A 416 13.37 11.52 -9.10
CA ARG A 416 13.43 12.46 -7.98
C ARG A 416 14.42 13.59 -8.22
N GLU A 417 15.63 13.32 -8.72
CA GLU A 417 16.62 14.34 -9.07
C GLU A 417 16.12 15.22 -10.21
N PHE A 418 15.47 14.64 -11.22
CA PHE A 418 14.87 15.43 -12.30
C PHE A 418 13.77 16.34 -11.76
N LEU A 419 12.83 15.84 -10.96
CA LEU A 419 11.74 16.66 -10.40
C LEU A 419 12.26 17.72 -9.42
N ALA A 420 13.28 17.44 -8.63
CA ALA A 420 13.88 18.41 -7.70
C ALA A 420 14.40 19.67 -8.40
N THR A 421 14.80 19.56 -9.67
CA THR A 421 15.35 20.67 -10.46
C THR A 421 14.37 21.26 -11.48
N SER A 422 13.32 20.53 -11.84
CA SER A 422 12.41 20.87 -12.95
C SER A 422 10.99 21.22 -12.51
N SER A 423 10.64 20.96 -11.23
CA SER A 423 9.29 21.27 -10.73
C SER A 423 9.07 22.76 -10.62
N PRO A 424 7.95 23.30 -11.14
CA PRO A 424 7.56 24.67 -10.90
C PRO A 424 7.29 24.97 -9.42
N ASP A 425 7.46 26.22 -9.01
CA ASP A 425 7.35 26.70 -7.64
C ASP A 425 6.07 26.23 -6.91
N GLY A 426 6.26 25.57 -5.79
CA GLY A 426 5.20 25.09 -4.91
C GLY A 426 4.53 23.80 -5.35
N PHE A 427 4.98 23.17 -6.45
CA PHE A 427 4.61 21.79 -6.78
C PHE A 427 5.68 20.83 -6.26
N GLU A 428 5.27 19.82 -5.53
CA GLU A 428 6.16 18.91 -4.81
C GLU A 428 5.86 17.44 -5.12
N PHE A 429 6.93 16.62 -5.14
CA PHE A 429 6.86 15.16 -5.22
C PHE A 429 7.09 14.55 -3.84
N ASN A 430 6.02 14.12 -3.17
CA ASN A 430 5.99 13.82 -1.73
C ASN A 430 5.80 12.33 -1.38
N HIS A 431 5.99 11.41 -2.35
CA HIS A 431 5.86 9.96 -2.11
C HIS A 431 6.98 9.18 -2.79
N GLY A 432 7.02 7.86 -2.63
CA GLY A 432 7.91 6.97 -3.38
C GLY A 432 7.59 6.99 -4.86
N LEU A 433 8.55 6.67 -5.71
CA LEU A 433 8.32 6.58 -7.15
C LEU A 433 7.44 5.39 -7.53
N GLY A 434 7.37 4.35 -6.67
CA GLY A 434 6.57 3.18 -6.95
C GLY A 434 6.75 2.07 -5.93
N HIS A 435 6.02 1.01 -6.12
CA HIS A 435 5.97 -0.17 -5.26
C HIS A 435 5.84 -1.45 -6.09
N GLY A 436 6.14 -2.59 -5.47
CA GLY A 436 5.82 -3.89 -6.06
C GLY A 436 4.32 -4.10 -6.15
N ILE A 437 3.88 -4.88 -7.12
CA ILE A 437 2.47 -5.21 -7.33
C ILE A 437 2.29 -6.72 -7.47
N GLY A 438 1.21 -7.25 -6.90
CA GLY A 438 0.92 -8.68 -6.90
C GLY A 438 -0.49 -9.00 -6.44
N ILE A 439 -0.63 -9.85 -5.42
CA ILE A 439 -1.92 -10.20 -4.81
C ILE A 439 -2.53 -8.98 -4.11
N SER A 440 -1.69 -8.17 -3.48
CA SER A 440 -2.07 -6.82 -3.04
C SER A 440 -1.53 -5.79 -4.02
N VAL A 441 -2.18 -4.64 -4.09
CA VAL A 441 -1.72 -3.51 -4.91
C VAL A 441 -0.34 -3.05 -4.42
N HIS A 442 -0.14 -2.92 -3.12
CA HIS A 442 1.16 -2.67 -2.51
C HIS A 442 1.79 -3.97 -2.04
N GLU A 443 2.75 -4.50 -2.77
CA GLU A 443 3.59 -5.63 -2.36
C GLU A 443 5.06 -5.21 -2.27
N SER A 444 5.77 -5.74 -1.29
CA SER A 444 7.20 -5.50 -1.12
C SER A 444 7.93 -6.82 -0.84
N PRO A 445 9.13 -7.03 -1.35
CA PRO A 445 9.82 -6.28 -2.40
C PRO A 445 9.21 -6.48 -3.81
N PRO A 446 9.56 -5.64 -4.81
CA PRO A 446 10.46 -4.49 -4.74
C PRO A 446 9.73 -3.21 -4.25
N ARG A 447 10.52 -2.16 -3.95
CA ARG A 447 10.01 -0.82 -3.69
C ARG A 447 10.88 0.20 -4.41
N LEU A 448 10.27 1.17 -5.08
CA LEU A 448 10.96 2.27 -5.74
C LEU A 448 10.82 3.51 -4.87
N SER A 449 11.76 3.71 -3.96
CA SER A 449 11.74 4.87 -3.06
C SER A 449 13.11 5.08 -2.40
N THR A 450 13.28 6.20 -1.74
CA THR A 450 14.47 6.47 -0.93
C THR A 450 14.33 5.92 0.49
N GLY A 451 15.41 5.38 1.05
CA GLY A 451 15.58 5.19 2.49
C GLY A 451 14.88 3.99 3.14
N THR A 452 14.37 3.02 2.38
CA THR A 452 13.79 1.78 2.92
C THR A 452 14.64 0.56 2.56
N PRO A 453 14.75 -0.47 3.44
CA PRO A 453 15.50 -1.69 3.11
C PRO A 453 15.01 -2.37 1.82
N ASP A 454 13.70 -2.39 1.59
CA ASP A 454 13.08 -3.04 0.43
C ASP A 454 13.42 -2.36 -0.90
N SER A 455 13.79 -1.07 -0.86
CA SER A 455 14.23 -0.35 -2.07
C SER A 455 15.65 -0.71 -2.52
N LEU A 456 16.42 -1.37 -1.64
CA LEU A 456 17.77 -1.86 -1.92
C LEU A 456 17.81 -3.34 -2.35
N VAL A 457 16.66 -4.01 -2.41
CA VAL A 457 16.57 -5.37 -2.93
C VAL A 457 16.90 -5.35 -4.43
N GLU A 458 17.80 -6.24 -4.86
CA GLU A 458 18.19 -6.39 -6.25
C GLU A 458 16.97 -6.74 -7.13
N LEU A 459 16.75 -5.97 -8.17
CA LEU A 459 15.69 -6.21 -9.13
C LEU A 459 16.03 -7.38 -10.04
N GLN A 460 15.11 -8.32 -10.18
CA GLN A 460 15.25 -9.53 -10.98
C GLN A 460 14.17 -9.61 -12.05
N ASP A 461 14.45 -10.35 -13.11
CA ASP A 461 13.48 -10.61 -14.17
C ASP A 461 12.17 -11.15 -13.60
N ASN A 462 11.05 -10.72 -14.17
CA ASN A 462 9.70 -11.02 -13.75
C ASN A 462 9.27 -10.40 -12.39
N MET A 463 10.07 -9.56 -11.75
CA MET A 463 9.55 -8.67 -10.72
C MET A 463 8.63 -7.61 -11.34
N CYS A 464 7.49 -7.37 -10.68
CA CYS A 464 6.46 -6.42 -11.11
C CYS A 464 6.39 -5.24 -10.13
N PHE A 465 6.32 -4.02 -10.66
CA PHE A 465 6.31 -2.79 -9.87
C PHE A 465 5.67 -1.63 -10.63
N THR A 466 5.26 -0.59 -9.91
CA THR A 466 4.75 0.66 -10.49
C THR A 466 5.86 1.68 -10.69
N ILE A 467 5.66 2.60 -11.64
CA ILE A 467 6.42 3.85 -11.79
C ILE A 467 5.39 4.96 -11.89
N GLU A 468 5.31 5.81 -10.85
CA GLU A 468 4.21 6.73 -10.61
C GLU A 468 4.67 8.14 -10.16
N PRO A 469 5.56 8.84 -10.87
CA PRO A 469 5.92 10.19 -10.47
C PRO A 469 4.69 11.10 -10.44
N GLY A 470 4.68 12.04 -9.50
CA GLY A 470 3.60 13.01 -9.38
C GLY A 470 4.07 14.35 -8.84
N LEU A 471 3.35 15.40 -9.19
CA LEU A 471 3.55 16.76 -8.70
C LEU A 471 2.22 17.30 -8.17
N TYR A 472 2.22 17.81 -6.95
CA TYR A 472 1.02 18.25 -6.25
C TYR A 472 1.23 19.62 -5.62
N LYS A 473 0.21 20.50 -5.73
CA LYS A 473 0.18 21.79 -5.04
C LYS A 473 -1.16 22.00 -4.37
N GLN A 474 -1.15 22.06 -3.05
CA GLN A 474 -2.38 22.27 -2.27
C GLN A 474 -3.12 23.52 -2.72
N GLY A 475 -4.44 23.38 -2.91
CA GLY A 475 -5.31 24.48 -3.35
C GLY A 475 -5.28 24.75 -4.85
N TYR A 476 -4.41 24.07 -5.61
CA TYR A 476 -4.34 24.14 -7.07
C TYR A 476 -4.80 22.83 -7.72
N PHE A 477 -3.89 21.94 -8.00
CA PHE A 477 -4.13 20.62 -8.55
C PHE A 477 -2.90 19.72 -8.38
N GLY A 478 -3.06 18.44 -8.70
CA GLY A 478 -1.97 17.47 -8.81
C GLY A 478 -2.05 16.69 -10.12
N VAL A 479 -0.91 16.20 -10.53
CA VAL A 479 -0.74 15.29 -11.69
C VAL A 479 0.08 14.10 -11.22
N ARG A 480 -0.41 12.87 -11.48
CA ARG A 480 0.32 11.62 -11.39
C ARG A 480 0.16 10.86 -12.71
N LEU A 481 1.24 10.32 -13.22
CA LEU A 481 1.23 9.44 -14.39
C LEU A 481 1.91 8.14 -14.01
N GLU A 482 1.19 7.05 -14.16
CA GLU A 482 1.61 5.75 -13.67
C GLU A 482 1.44 4.64 -14.66
N ASN A 483 2.45 3.79 -14.74
CA ASN A 483 2.33 2.48 -15.34
C ASN A 483 2.83 1.40 -14.37
N SER A 484 2.07 0.32 -14.31
CA SER A 484 2.59 -0.95 -13.78
C SER A 484 3.49 -1.62 -14.82
N CYS A 485 4.63 -2.09 -14.35
CA CYS A 485 5.74 -2.56 -15.15
C CYS A 485 6.24 -3.92 -14.67
N TYR A 486 7.02 -4.59 -15.50
CA TYR A 486 7.81 -5.77 -15.14
C TYR A 486 9.20 -5.72 -15.74
N LEU A 487 10.16 -6.35 -15.07
CA LEU A 487 11.52 -6.47 -15.57
C LEU A 487 11.63 -7.72 -16.45
N LYS A 488 12.26 -7.62 -17.62
CA LYS A 488 12.59 -8.76 -18.48
C LYS A 488 13.89 -8.49 -19.24
N ASN A 489 14.86 -9.38 -19.08
CA ASN A 489 16.20 -9.26 -19.67
C ASN A 489 16.88 -7.92 -19.30
N GLY A 490 16.73 -7.47 -18.07
CA GLY A 490 17.25 -6.19 -17.59
C GLY A 490 16.58 -4.95 -18.18
N ILE A 491 15.43 -5.10 -18.86
CA ILE A 491 14.66 -4.00 -19.47
C ILE A 491 13.32 -3.88 -18.77
N ILE A 492 12.94 -2.65 -18.40
CA ILE A 492 11.63 -2.33 -17.85
C ILE A 492 10.61 -2.37 -18.99
N ASN A 493 9.55 -3.15 -18.82
CA ASN A 493 8.45 -3.29 -19.77
C ASN A 493 7.14 -2.87 -19.10
N SER A 494 6.28 -2.16 -19.82
CA SER A 494 4.96 -1.77 -19.31
C SER A 494 3.89 -2.79 -19.63
N PHE A 495 3.03 -3.10 -18.64
CA PHE A 495 1.75 -3.79 -18.87
C PHE A 495 0.71 -2.84 -19.46
N VAL A 496 0.76 -1.58 -19.03
CA VAL A 496 -0.17 -0.53 -19.43
C VAL A 496 0.14 -0.06 -20.86
N LYS A 497 -0.90 -0.01 -21.70
CA LYS A 497 -0.81 0.46 -23.09
C LYS A 497 -1.72 1.67 -23.35
N MET A 498 -2.43 2.14 -22.32
CA MET A 498 -3.26 3.32 -22.43
C MET A 498 -2.41 4.56 -22.69
N HIS A 499 -2.79 5.33 -23.72
CA HIS A 499 -2.09 6.55 -24.13
C HIS A 499 -2.18 7.66 -23.08
N TYR A 500 -1.25 8.59 -23.17
CA TYR A 500 -1.26 9.85 -22.41
C TYR A 500 -2.23 10.86 -23.03
N GLU A 501 -2.72 11.83 -22.25
CA GLU A 501 -3.63 12.90 -22.71
C GLU A 501 -2.85 13.91 -23.56
N LYS A 502 -3.00 13.83 -24.88
CA LYS A 502 -2.24 14.63 -25.84
C LYS A 502 -2.44 16.14 -25.69
N LYS A 503 -3.64 16.58 -25.29
CA LYS A 503 -3.94 17.99 -25.06
C LYS A 503 -3.11 18.60 -23.93
N LEU A 504 -2.67 17.77 -22.98
CA LEU A 504 -1.87 18.17 -21.83
C LEU A 504 -0.36 18.15 -22.10
N ILE A 505 0.10 17.66 -23.26
CA ILE A 505 1.52 17.56 -23.56
C ILE A 505 1.97 18.86 -24.26
N ASP A 506 2.91 19.56 -23.65
CA ASP A 506 3.71 20.59 -24.33
C ASP A 506 4.94 19.94 -24.98
N TYR A 507 4.82 19.62 -26.26
CA TYR A 507 5.88 18.94 -27.02
C TYR A 507 7.16 19.80 -27.12
N SER A 508 7.10 21.11 -26.92
CA SER A 508 8.28 21.98 -26.94
C SER A 508 9.19 21.79 -25.72
N MET A 509 8.67 21.22 -24.63
CA MET A 509 9.42 20.91 -23.42
C MET A 509 10.19 19.59 -23.53
N LEU A 510 9.85 18.71 -24.48
CA LEU A 510 10.48 17.40 -24.65
C LEU A 510 11.78 17.52 -25.45
N ASP A 511 12.84 16.88 -24.97
CA ASP A 511 14.04 16.71 -25.78
C ASP A 511 13.86 15.60 -26.83
N LYS A 512 14.83 15.46 -27.75
CA LYS A 512 14.75 14.46 -28.84
C LYS A 512 14.64 13.02 -28.34
N GLN A 513 15.27 12.72 -27.22
CA GLN A 513 15.25 11.38 -26.64
C GLN A 513 13.90 11.10 -25.99
N GLU A 514 13.37 12.06 -25.24
CA GLU A 514 12.05 11.98 -24.60
C GLU A 514 10.93 11.86 -25.64
N LEU A 515 11.03 12.57 -26.77
CA LEU A 515 10.11 12.43 -27.91
C LEU A 515 10.16 11.01 -28.48
N SER A 516 11.35 10.47 -28.71
CA SER A 516 11.52 9.09 -29.21
C SER A 516 10.92 8.06 -28.25
N TRP A 517 11.11 8.21 -26.93
CA TRP A 517 10.54 7.33 -25.92
C TRP A 517 9.00 7.42 -25.87
N LEU A 518 8.45 8.64 -26.02
CA LEU A 518 7.00 8.83 -26.06
C LEU A 518 6.37 8.20 -27.31
N GLU A 519 7.00 8.33 -28.48
CA GLU A 519 6.55 7.72 -29.73
C GLU A 519 6.52 6.19 -29.64
N GLU A 520 7.52 5.57 -28.98
CA GLU A 520 7.52 4.12 -28.74
C GLU A 520 6.33 3.67 -27.89
N PHE A 521 5.90 4.51 -26.93
CA PHE A 521 4.74 4.24 -26.08
C PHE A 521 3.42 4.37 -26.86
N GLU A 522 3.32 5.31 -27.78
CA GLU A 522 2.11 5.56 -28.58
C GLU A 522 1.92 4.54 -29.72
N VAL A 523 2.96 3.86 -30.14
CA VAL A 523 2.93 2.90 -31.27
C VAL A 523 2.72 1.47 -30.81
N LYS A 524 3.02 1.14 -29.56
CA LYS A 524 2.83 -0.22 -28.97
C LYS A 524 1.45 -0.40 -28.38
#